data_14acfe4bd5dc93613f91c36b5c2024f9
#
_entry.id   14acfe4bd5dc93613f91c36b5c2024f9
#
_cell.length_a   1.000
_cell.length_b   1.000
_cell.length_c   1.000
_cell.angle_alpha   90.00
_cell.angle_beta   90.00
_cell.angle_gamma   90.00
#
_symmetry.space_group_name_H-M   'P 1'
#
loop_
_entity.id
_entity.type
_entity.pdbx_description
1 polymer ?
#
loop_
_entity_poly.entity_id
_entity_poly.type
_entity_poly.pdbx_seq_one_letter_code
_entity_poly.pdbx_strand_id
1 'polypeptide(L)'
;MIPLCHQIPLDKVEITFNLDNEENTVRISATAECHARTGVEMEALTAASVAALTIYDMLKAVQRDIEIRQVCLVRKSGGRSGDYVR
;
A
#
# COMPACT_ATOMS: atom_id res chain seq x y z
N MET A 1 -2.19 12.23 -2.37
CA MET A 1 -1.21 12.88 -1.50
C MET A 1 -0.14 11.89 -1.08
N ILE A 2 1.08 12.14 -1.48
CA ILE A 2 2.21 11.29 -1.12
C ILE A 2 3.19 12.13 -0.34
N PRO A 3 3.54 11.75 0.89
CA PRO A 3 4.59 12.43 1.62
C PRO A 3 5.89 12.25 0.85
N LEU A 4 6.52 13.35 0.53
CA LEU A 4 7.71 13.33 -0.30
C LEU A 4 8.96 13.35 0.55
N CYS A 5 9.56 12.20 0.76
CA CYS A 5 10.91 12.14 1.30
C CYS A 5 11.89 12.56 0.22
N HIS A 6 11.60 12.23 -1.01
CA HIS A 6 12.36 12.59 -2.19
C HIS A 6 11.50 12.31 -3.41
N GLN A 7 11.82 12.94 -4.52
CA GLN A 7 11.11 12.70 -5.76
C GLN A 7 11.78 11.56 -6.52
N ILE A 8 11.02 10.51 -6.78
CA ILE A 8 11.50 9.35 -7.51
C ILE A 8 10.58 9.12 -8.70
N PRO A 9 11.12 9.03 -9.92
CA PRO A 9 10.30 8.62 -11.05
C PRO A 9 9.93 7.15 -10.87
N LEU A 10 8.65 6.88 -10.81
CA LEU A 10 8.13 5.52 -10.67
C LEU A 10 7.88 4.92 -12.04
N ASP A 11 8.36 3.69 -12.25
CA ASP A 11 8.10 2.95 -13.47
C ASP A 11 6.76 2.29 -13.44
N LYS A 12 6.31 1.90 -12.26
CA LYS A 12 5.06 1.17 -12.12
C LYS A 12 4.49 1.34 -10.72
N VAL A 13 3.19 1.55 -10.65
CA VAL A 13 2.43 1.43 -9.40
C VAL A 13 1.21 0.57 -9.71
N GLU A 14 0.99 -0.43 -8.90
CA GLU A 14 -0.13 -1.34 -9.08
C GLU A 14 -0.82 -1.56 -7.74
N ILE A 15 -2.15 -1.47 -7.74
CA ILE A 15 -2.94 -1.73 -6.54
C ILE A 15 -3.96 -2.80 -6.89
N THR A 16 -4.00 -3.84 -6.08
CA THR A 16 -4.96 -4.92 -6.24
C THR A 16 -5.75 -5.10 -4.96
N PHE A 17 -6.97 -5.58 -5.10
CA PHE A 17 -7.89 -5.80 -4.00
C PHE A 17 -8.33 -7.26 -4.00
N ASN A 18 -8.42 -7.83 -2.82
CA ASN A 18 -8.89 -9.20 -2.64
C ASN A 18 -9.96 -9.19 -1.55
N LEU A 19 -11.15 -9.63 -1.93
CA LEU A 19 -12.27 -9.70 -1.00
C LEU A 19 -12.31 -11.08 -0.35
N ASP A 20 -12.30 -11.08 0.96
CA ASP A 20 -12.42 -12.30 1.74
C ASP A 20 -13.77 -12.26 2.45
N ASN A 21 -14.72 -13.02 1.91
CA ASN A 21 -16.09 -13.03 2.43
C ASN A 21 -16.20 -13.73 3.77
N GLU A 22 -15.34 -14.68 4.05
CA GLU A 22 -15.38 -15.40 5.33
C GLU A 22 -14.94 -14.49 6.48
N GLU A 23 -13.92 -13.68 6.22
CA GLU A 23 -13.39 -12.75 7.23
C GLU A 23 -14.00 -11.37 7.15
N ASN A 24 -14.87 -11.12 6.17
CA ASN A 24 -15.44 -9.80 5.91
C ASN A 24 -14.33 -8.74 5.80
N THR A 25 -13.34 -9.06 5.00
CA THR A 25 -12.11 -8.26 4.91
C THR A 25 -11.79 -7.92 3.47
N VAL A 26 -11.25 -6.75 3.26
CA VAL A 26 -10.64 -6.37 1.99
C VAL A 26 -9.14 -6.30 2.22
N ARG A 27 -8.39 -7.10 1.46
CA ARG A 27 -6.94 -7.05 1.47
C ARG A 27 -6.48 -6.21 0.31
N ILE A 28 -5.61 -5.27 0.58
CA ILE A 28 -5.11 -4.35 -0.41
C ILE A 28 -3.62 -4.60 -0.57
N SER A 29 -3.21 -4.84 -1.81
CA SER A 29 -1.79 -5.00 -2.13
C SER A 29 -1.37 -3.87 -3.04
N ALA A 30 -0.34 -3.15 -2.66
CA ALA A 30 0.23 -2.09 -3.48
C ALA A 30 1.67 -2.45 -3.80
N THR A 31 2.02 -2.32 -5.07
CA THR A 31 3.36 -2.56 -5.56
C THR A 31 3.87 -1.30 -6.25
N ALA A 32 5.08 -0.90 -5.93
CA ALA A 32 5.75 0.21 -6.59
C ALA A 32 7.11 -0.27 -7.08
N GLU A 33 7.47 0.14 -8.27
CA GLU A 33 8.75 -0.21 -8.89
C GLU A 33 9.41 1.01 -9.50
N CYS A 34 10.73 1.05 -9.42
CA CYS A 34 11.50 2.09 -10.06
C CYS A 34 12.89 1.55 -10.39
N HIS A 35 13.51 2.13 -11.42
CA HIS A 35 14.86 1.73 -11.84
C HIS A 35 15.97 2.41 -11.04
N ALA A 36 15.63 3.40 -10.23
CA ALA A 36 16.59 4.06 -9.38
C ALA A 36 17.08 3.12 -8.29
N ARG A 37 18.23 3.41 -7.72
CA ARG A 37 18.79 2.61 -6.64
C ARG A 37 18.02 2.74 -5.34
N THR A 38 17.24 3.80 -5.20
CA THR A 38 16.47 4.06 -4.00
C THR A 38 15.24 3.14 -3.97
N GLY A 39 14.96 2.57 -2.81
CA GLY A 39 13.75 1.78 -2.64
C GLY A 39 12.49 2.64 -2.69
N VAL A 40 11.39 2.01 -3.00
CA VAL A 40 10.08 2.68 -3.13
C VAL A 40 9.07 2.15 -2.14
N GLU A 41 9.54 1.70 -0.99
CA GLU A 41 8.65 1.16 0.04
C GLU A 41 7.68 2.19 0.59
N MET A 42 8.12 3.44 0.73
CA MET A 42 7.23 4.48 1.23
C MET A 42 6.11 4.78 0.24
N GLU A 43 6.42 4.74 -1.04
CA GLU A 43 5.43 4.93 -2.08
C GLU A 43 4.39 3.81 -2.08
N ALA A 44 4.84 2.57 -1.91
CA ALA A 44 3.93 1.43 -1.84
C ALA A 44 3.07 1.47 -0.58
N LEU A 45 3.67 1.76 0.57
CA LEU A 45 2.94 1.87 1.83
C LEU A 45 1.93 3.02 1.79
N THR A 46 2.30 4.14 1.20
CA THR A 46 1.41 5.27 1.04
C THR A 46 0.23 4.92 0.12
N ALA A 47 0.51 4.26 -1.00
CA ALA A 47 -0.54 3.86 -1.92
C ALA A 47 -1.54 2.91 -1.26
N ALA A 48 -1.07 1.93 -0.50
CA ALA A 48 -1.93 1.01 0.21
C ALA A 48 -2.77 1.75 1.27
N SER A 49 -2.15 2.67 1.98
CA SER A 49 -2.83 3.44 3.02
C SER A 49 -3.92 4.35 2.44
N VAL A 50 -3.62 5.03 1.34
CA VAL A 50 -4.61 5.90 0.69
C VAL A 50 -5.76 5.07 0.12
N ALA A 51 -5.46 3.90 -0.45
CA ALA A 51 -6.50 3.00 -0.93
C ALA A 51 -7.41 2.55 0.22
N ALA A 52 -6.85 2.20 1.37
CA ALA A 52 -7.62 1.80 2.53
C ALA A 52 -8.50 2.94 3.04
N LEU A 53 -7.96 4.15 3.12
CA LEU A 53 -8.71 5.33 3.54
C LEU A 53 -9.84 5.64 2.56
N THR A 54 -9.60 5.45 1.28
CA THR A 54 -10.62 5.68 0.25
C THR A 54 -11.79 4.70 0.41
N ILE A 55 -11.48 3.44 0.63
CA ILE A 55 -12.52 2.42 0.86
C ILE A 55 -13.30 2.76 2.13
N TYR A 56 -12.60 3.13 3.19
CA TYR A 56 -13.24 3.54 4.43
C TYR A 56 -14.21 4.69 4.20
N ASP A 57 -13.75 5.72 3.49
CA ASP A 57 -14.55 6.89 3.22
C ASP A 57 -15.82 6.55 2.41
N MET A 58 -15.69 5.65 1.44
CA MET A 58 -16.81 5.24 0.61
C MET A 58 -17.84 4.43 1.36
N LEU A 59 -17.43 3.66 2.36
CA LEU A 59 -18.30 2.72 3.06
C LEU A 59 -18.79 3.22 4.42
N LYS A 60 -18.22 4.28 4.95
CA LYS A 60 -18.56 4.75 6.30
C LYS A 60 -20.03 5.15 6.46
N ALA A 61 -20.70 5.51 5.37
CA ALA A 61 -22.10 5.89 5.41
C ALA A 61 -23.01 4.69 5.67
N VAL A 62 -22.58 3.49 5.29
CA VAL A 62 -23.38 2.27 5.44
C VAL A 62 -22.90 1.37 6.57
N GLN A 63 -21.66 1.57 7.04
CA GLN A 63 -21.08 0.74 8.10
C GLN A 63 -20.10 1.58 8.92
N ARG A 64 -20.31 1.62 10.23
CA ARG A 64 -19.51 2.48 11.12
C ARG A 64 -18.34 1.79 11.78
N ASP A 65 -18.35 0.46 11.82
CA ASP A 65 -17.35 -0.32 12.54
C ASP A 65 -16.23 -0.83 11.65
N ILE A 66 -15.99 -0.13 10.53
CA ILE A 66 -14.88 -0.49 9.63
C ILE A 66 -13.57 -0.16 10.33
N GLU A 67 -12.64 -1.10 10.25
CA GLU A 67 -11.31 -0.92 10.81
C GLU A 67 -10.25 -1.04 9.72
N ILE A 68 -9.26 -0.17 9.78
CA ILE A 68 -8.02 -0.37 9.04
C ILE A 68 -7.05 -1.01 10.04
N ARG A 69 -6.80 -2.30 9.87
CA ARG A 69 -6.12 -3.07 10.90
C ARG A 69 -4.60 -3.02 10.81
N GLN A 70 -4.09 -3.14 9.60
CA GLN A 70 -2.66 -3.36 9.45
C GLN A 70 -2.19 -2.84 8.11
N VAL A 71 -1.11 -2.06 8.15
CA VAL A 71 -0.39 -1.67 6.95
C VAL A 71 1.06 -2.07 7.18
N CYS A 72 1.59 -2.92 6.33
CA CYS A 72 2.94 -3.41 6.54
C CYS A 72 3.63 -3.73 5.22
N LEU A 73 4.94 -3.70 5.26
CA LEU A 73 5.76 -4.09 4.14
C LEU A 73 5.81 -5.60 4.07
N VAL A 74 5.48 -6.16 2.90
CA VAL A 74 5.50 -7.60 2.69
C VAL A 74 6.80 -8.03 2.06
N ARG A 75 7.25 -7.31 1.05
CA ARG A 75 8.48 -7.65 0.34
C ARG A 75 9.11 -6.40 -0.23
N LYS A 76 10.42 -6.40 -0.23
CA LYS A 76 11.23 -5.33 -0.79
C LYS A 76 12.47 -5.92 -1.42
N SER A 77 12.87 -5.40 -2.58
CA SER A 77 14.15 -5.73 -3.18
C SER A 77 14.85 -4.46 -3.62
N GLY A 78 16.16 -4.45 -3.53
CA GLY A 78 16.96 -3.29 -3.85
C GLY A 78 16.97 -2.25 -2.75
N GLY A 79 17.47 -1.06 -3.07
CA GLY A 79 17.59 0.03 -2.11
C GLY A 79 18.73 -0.17 -1.14
N ARG A 80 18.86 0.74 -0.18
CA ARG A 80 20.00 0.75 0.75
C ARG A 80 19.97 -0.39 1.75
N SER A 81 18.79 -0.77 2.16
CA SER A 81 18.61 -1.82 3.17
C SER A 81 18.65 -3.23 2.59
N GLY A 82 18.71 -3.36 1.27
CA GLY A 82 18.69 -4.66 0.62
C GLY A 82 17.30 -5.28 0.60
N ASP A 83 17.28 -6.60 0.43
CA ASP A 83 16.03 -7.32 0.26
C ASP A 83 15.38 -7.65 1.59
N TYR A 84 14.06 -7.72 1.56
CA TYR A 84 13.25 -8.05 2.73
C TYR A 84 12.03 -8.86 2.30
N VAL A 85 11.71 -9.88 3.05
CA VAL A 85 10.47 -10.67 2.89
C VAL A 85 9.91 -10.92 4.29
N ARG A 86 8.64 -10.57 4.44
CA ARG A 86 7.95 -10.81 5.70
C ARG A 86 7.63 -12.28 5.90
#